data_1e01036625d7ac5f24b5b39d2c0ecf0d
#
_entry.id   1e01036625d7ac5f24b5b39d2c0ecf0d
#
_cell.length_a   1.000
_cell.length_b   1.000
_cell.length_c   1.000
_cell.angle_alpha   90.00
_cell.angle_beta   90.00
_cell.angle_gamma   90.00
#
_symmetry.space_group_name_H-M   'P 1'
#
loop_
_entity.id
_entity.type
_entity.pdbx_description
1 polymer ?
#
loop_
_entity_poly.entity_id
_entity_poly.type
_entity_poly.pdbx_seq_one_letter_code
_entity_poly.pdbx_strand_id
1 'polypeptide(L)'
;MKVIFVTGTAGAGKSLLTSKIKEYYAKTATFPITLNLDPGVASLPYSPDIDVIDYVDVNSLMEQYELGSNGSLIMANDLIATKIDDIQKEADTINPDYLIVDTPGQIELFAYRQSGPFFVQNFEAEEKMNLFLFDGTMVSTPSNFVSLMLLSTSIRLRLGLPTVNVITKTDLIQEKLEQVLSLSLIHI
;
A
#
# COMPACT_ATOMS: atom_id res chain seq x y z
N MET A 1 3.79 7.55 16.82
CA MET A 1 3.51 6.53 15.77
C MET A 1 4.19 6.91 14.46
N LYS A 2 4.86 5.94 13.79
CA LYS A 2 5.43 6.08 12.43
C LYS A 2 4.61 5.25 11.45
N VAL A 3 4.36 5.78 10.24
CA VAL A 3 3.48 5.12 9.26
C VAL A 3 4.24 4.72 8.01
N ILE A 4 4.08 3.46 7.60
CA ILE A 4 4.68 2.90 6.38
C ILE A 4 3.55 2.49 5.44
N PHE A 5 3.36 3.22 4.35
CA PHE A 5 2.45 2.84 3.29
C PHE A 5 3.13 1.84 2.36
N VAL A 6 2.46 0.74 2.04
CA VAL A 6 2.97 -0.27 1.11
C VAL A 6 2.17 -0.17 -0.18
N THR A 7 2.78 0.37 -1.23
CA THR A 7 2.17 0.59 -2.54
C THR A 7 2.85 -0.24 -3.63
N GLY A 8 2.24 -0.35 -4.78
CA GLY A 8 2.78 -1.10 -5.91
C GLY A 8 1.67 -1.64 -6.80
N THR A 9 2.04 -2.21 -7.93
CA THR A 9 1.09 -2.81 -8.86
C THR A 9 0.34 -3.99 -8.26
N ALA A 10 -0.79 -4.36 -8.87
CA ALA A 10 -1.52 -5.56 -8.48
C ALA A 10 -0.61 -6.79 -8.57
N GLY A 11 -0.69 -7.67 -7.57
CA GLY A 11 0.14 -8.87 -7.50
C GLY A 11 1.61 -8.66 -7.12
N ALA A 12 2.09 -7.44 -6.86
CA ALA A 12 3.47 -7.17 -6.45
C ALA A 12 3.85 -7.69 -5.06
N GLY A 13 2.90 -8.23 -4.27
CA GLY A 13 3.17 -8.81 -2.96
C GLY A 13 3.02 -7.86 -1.78
N LYS A 14 2.21 -6.80 -1.92
CA LYS A 14 1.97 -5.79 -0.86
C LYS A 14 1.55 -6.42 0.46
N SER A 15 0.47 -7.18 0.47
CA SER A 15 -0.08 -7.80 1.68
C SER A 15 0.87 -8.79 2.33
N LEU A 16 1.65 -9.53 1.52
CA LEU A 16 2.68 -10.43 2.03
C LEU A 16 3.82 -9.64 2.70
N LEU A 17 4.29 -8.55 2.07
CA LEU A 17 5.33 -7.71 2.65
C LEU A 17 4.83 -7.03 3.94
N THR A 18 3.60 -6.53 3.95
CA THR A 18 2.95 -5.95 5.14
C THR A 18 2.99 -6.94 6.32
N SER A 19 2.58 -8.19 6.09
CA SER A 19 2.67 -9.27 7.07
C SER A 19 4.10 -9.47 7.58
N LYS A 20 5.08 -9.54 6.66
CA LYS A 20 6.48 -9.80 7.02
C LYS A 20 7.14 -8.63 7.75
N ILE A 21 6.79 -7.39 7.42
CA ILE A 21 7.25 -6.21 8.16
C ILE A 21 6.69 -6.24 9.59
N LYS A 22 5.39 -6.53 9.78
CA LYS A 22 4.78 -6.69 11.10
C LYS A 22 5.50 -7.77 11.91
N GLU A 23 5.70 -8.97 11.33
CA GLU A 23 6.42 -10.06 11.98
C GLU A 23 7.86 -9.68 12.38
N TYR A 24 8.54 -8.91 11.54
CA TYR A 24 9.92 -8.46 11.81
C TYR A 24 9.96 -7.49 12.99
N TYR A 25 9.15 -6.44 12.96
CA TYR A 25 9.11 -5.45 14.03
C TYR A 25 8.58 -6.02 15.35
N ALA A 26 7.66 -6.96 15.32
CA ALA A 26 7.16 -7.66 16.52
C ALA A 26 8.25 -8.47 17.24
N LYS A 27 9.37 -8.82 16.58
CA LYS A 27 10.52 -9.47 17.19
C LYS A 27 11.50 -8.48 17.82
N THR A 28 11.31 -7.21 17.61
CA THR A 28 12.08 -6.12 18.23
C THR A 28 11.33 -5.59 19.47
N ALA A 29 11.90 -4.61 20.18
CA ALA A 29 11.23 -3.98 21.31
C ALA A 29 10.22 -2.90 20.86
N THR A 30 9.52 -3.12 19.73
CA THR A 30 8.53 -2.19 19.16
C THR A 30 7.16 -2.85 19.03
N PHE A 31 6.11 -2.03 19.01
CA PHE A 31 4.73 -2.48 18.87
C PHE A 31 4.18 -2.10 17.48
N PRO A 32 4.28 -2.99 16.47
CA PRO A 32 3.75 -2.77 15.14
C PRO A 32 2.30 -3.23 15.03
N ILE A 33 1.47 -2.46 14.31
CA ILE A 33 0.14 -2.88 13.87
C ILE A 33 -0.01 -2.72 12.36
N THR A 34 -1.05 -3.32 11.81
CA THR A 34 -1.41 -3.27 10.38
C THR A 34 -2.76 -2.64 10.18
N LEU A 35 -2.88 -1.83 9.12
CA LEU A 35 -4.14 -1.29 8.61
C LEU A 35 -4.34 -1.82 7.18
N ASN A 36 -5.44 -2.51 6.94
CA ASN A 36 -5.89 -2.82 5.59
C ASN A 36 -6.72 -1.64 5.04
N LEU A 37 -6.29 -1.07 3.91
CA LEU A 37 -7.04 -0.03 3.17
C LEU A 37 -7.70 -0.56 1.88
N ASP A 38 -7.62 -1.87 1.59
CA ASP A 38 -8.28 -2.46 0.42
C ASP A 38 -9.68 -2.99 0.79
N PRO A 39 -10.76 -2.26 0.44
CA PRO A 39 -12.11 -2.70 0.76
C PRO A 39 -12.58 -3.87 -0.10
N GLY A 40 -11.86 -4.22 -1.16
CA GLY A 40 -12.19 -5.28 -2.10
C GLY A 40 -11.40 -6.56 -1.91
N VAL A 41 -10.58 -6.65 -0.88
CA VAL A 41 -9.77 -7.85 -0.66
C VAL A 41 -10.62 -9.04 -0.20
N ALA A 42 -10.48 -10.18 -0.88
CA ALA A 42 -11.22 -11.40 -0.52
C ALA A 42 -10.55 -12.18 0.62
N SER A 43 -9.22 -12.14 0.71
CA SER A 43 -8.46 -12.77 1.79
C SER A 43 -7.09 -12.11 1.93
N LEU A 44 -6.64 -11.95 3.17
CA LEU A 44 -5.32 -11.43 3.51
C LEU A 44 -4.43 -12.55 4.06
N PRO A 45 -3.12 -12.51 3.84
CA PRO A 45 -2.17 -13.46 4.44
C PRO A 45 -1.89 -13.17 5.93
N TYR A 46 -2.60 -12.21 6.52
CA TYR A 46 -2.49 -11.80 7.91
C TYR A 46 -3.87 -11.35 8.43
N SER A 47 -4.01 -11.24 9.74
CA SER A 47 -5.18 -10.59 10.36
C SER A 47 -4.83 -9.11 10.59
N PRO A 48 -5.50 -8.16 9.93
CA PRO A 48 -5.28 -6.74 10.17
C PRO A 48 -5.72 -6.37 11.60
N ASP A 49 -5.04 -5.39 12.20
CA ASP A 49 -5.44 -4.85 13.51
C ASP A 49 -6.53 -3.80 13.34
N ILE A 50 -6.52 -3.10 12.18
CA ILE A 50 -7.58 -2.19 11.74
C ILE A 50 -7.93 -2.59 10.31
N ASP A 51 -9.22 -2.80 10.03
CA ASP A 51 -9.69 -3.19 8.71
C ASP A 51 -10.71 -2.19 8.17
N VAL A 52 -10.44 -1.65 6.98
CA VAL A 52 -11.36 -0.70 6.33
C VAL A 52 -12.72 -1.34 5.99
N ILE A 53 -12.80 -2.66 5.88
CA ILE A 53 -14.04 -3.39 5.63
C ILE A 53 -15.05 -3.17 6.77
N ASP A 54 -14.58 -2.94 8.00
CA ASP A 54 -15.44 -2.63 9.15
C ASP A 54 -16.10 -1.25 9.05
N TYR A 55 -15.58 -0.36 8.22
CA TYR A 55 -16.08 1.00 8.00
C TYR A 55 -16.87 1.16 6.70
N VAL A 56 -16.52 0.37 5.67
CA VAL A 56 -17.11 0.50 4.32
C VAL A 56 -17.33 -0.89 3.73
N ASP A 57 -18.60 -1.29 3.63
CA ASP A 57 -19.00 -2.55 3.01
C ASP A 57 -19.29 -2.38 1.52
N VAL A 58 -18.43 -2.97 0.68
CA VAL A 58 -18.55 -2.93 -0.78
C VAL A 58 -19.83 -3.58 -1.27
N ASN A 59 -20.28 -4.68 -0.64
CA ASN A 59 -21.49 -5.39 -1.07
C ASN A 59 -22.73 -4.53 -0.83
N SER A 60 -22.83 -3.88 0.32
CA SER A 60 -23.90 -2.92 0.61
C SER A 60 -23.92 -1.77 -0.38
N LEU A 61 -22.76 -1.27 -0.81
CA LEU A 61 -22.68 -0.22 -1.84
C LEU A 61 -23.15 -0.72 -3.21
N MET A 62 -22.82 -1.96 -3.58
CA MET A 62 -23.30 -2.55 -4.83
C MET A 62 -24.83 -2.63 -4.87
N GLU A 63 -25.46 -3.07 -3.78
CA GLU A 63 -26.91 -3.22 -3.68
C GLU A 63 -27.60 -1.85 -3.62
N GLN A 64 -27.13 -0.95 -2.75
CA GLN A 64 -27.79 0.34 -2.50
C GLN A 64 -27.76 1.27 -3.72
N TYR A 65 -26.66 1.26 -4.49
CA TYR A 65 -26.45 2.18 -5.61
C TYR A 65 -26.50 1.50 -6.97
N GLU A 66 -26.90 0.22 -7.02
CA GLU A 66 -26.98 -0.59 -8.26
C GLU A 66 -25.66 -0.55 -9.06
N LEU A 67 -24.50 -0.59 -8.35
CA LEU A 67 -23.18 -0.50 -8.95
C LEU A 67 -22.62 -1.89 -9.29
N GLY A 68 -21.89 -1.97 -10.40
CA GLY A 68 -21.02 -3.11 -10.65
C GLY A 68 -19.78 -3.10 -9.73
N SER A 69 -19.05 -4.22 -9.68
CA SER A 69 -17.90 -4.41 -8.78
C SER A 69 -16.85 -3.30 -8.86
N ASN A 70 -16.51 -2.82 -10.05
CA ASN A 70 -15.54 -1.72 -10.21
C ASN A 70 -16.10 -0.38 -9.68
N GLY A 71 -17.38 -0.09 -9.94
CA GLY A 71 -18.02 1.13 -9.47
C GLY A 71 -18.10 1.19 -7.94
N SER A 72 -18.45 0.08 -7.30
CA SER A 72 -18.52 -0.03 -5.84
C SER A 72 -17.15 0.09 -5.18
N LEU A 73 -16.10 -0.50 -5.77
CA LEU A 73 -14.72 -0.34 -5.28
C LEU A 73 -14.24 1.12 -5.38
N ILE A 74 -14.56 1.79 -6.47
CA ILE A 74 -14.25 3.22 -6.63
C ILE A 74 -14.95 4.04 -5.54
N MET A 75 -16.25 3.82 -5.33
CA MET A 75 -17.04 4.51 -4.33
C MET A 75 -16.56 4.19 -2.91
N ALA A 76 -16.24 2.94 -2.62
CA ALA A 76 -15.70 2.53 -1.34
C ALA A 76 -14.39 3.26 -1.01
N ASN A 77 -13.45 3.33 -1.96
CA ASN A 77 -12.20 4.06 -1.77
C ASN A 77 -12.42 5.55 -1.52
N ASP A 78 -13.42 6.17 -2.16
CA ASP A 78 -13.74 7.57 -1.89
C ASP A 78 -14.39 7.76 -0.51
N LEU A 79 -15.22 6.82 -0.06
CA LEU A 79 -15.84 6.83 1.27
C LEU A 79 -14.82 6.61 2.40
N ILE A 80 -13.77 5.80 2.17
CA ILE A 80 -12.68 5.60 3.15
C ILE A 80 -12.06 6.95 3.56
N ALA A 81 -11.90 7.87 2.62
CA ALA A 81 -11.38 9.20 2.93
C ALA A 81 -12.27 9.97 3.92
N THR A 82 -13.57 9.69 3.97
CA THR A 82 -14.51 10.31 4.94
C THR A 82 -14.44 9.67 6.33
N LYS A 83 -13.78 8.48 6.44
CA LYS A 83 -13.63 7.72 7.68
C LYS A 83 -12.26 7.90 8.34
N ILE A 84 -11.45 8.82 7.82
CA ILE A 84 -10.09 9.02 8.30
C ILE A 84 -10.04 9.33 9.80
N ASP A 85 -10.96 10.15 10.31
CA ASP A 85 -11.00 10.52 11.73
C ASP A 85 -11.33 9.33 12.65
N ASP A 86 -12.18 8.43 12.18
CA ASP A 86 -12.56 7.23 12.95
C ASP A 86 -11.39 6.23 12.96
N ILE A 87 -10.75 6.00 11.80
CA ILE A 87 -9.56 5.16 11.66
C ILE A 87 -8.38 5.73 12.49
N GLN A 88 -8.19 7.05 12.47
CA GLN A 88 -7.17 7.73 13.27
C GLN A 88 -7.39 7.50 14.77
N LYS A 89 -8.62 7.68 15.27
CA LYS A 89 -8.96 7.46 16.68
C LYS A 89 -8.70 6.01 17.11
N GLU A 90 -9.00 5.04 16.24
CA GLU A 90 -8.72 3.65 16.53
C GLU A 90 -7.21 3.39 16.62
N ALA A 91 -6.42 3.90 15.66
CA ALA A 91 -4.97 3.81 15.68
C ALA A 91 -4.36 4.49 16.92
N ASP A 92 -4.85 5.67 17.29
CA ASP A 92 -4.39 6.41 18.47
C ASP A 92 -4.75 5.69 19.78
N THR A 93 -5.90 5.01 19.84
CA THR A 93 -6.31 4.20 20.98
C THR A 93 -5.39 2.99 21.19
N ILE A 94 -4.97 2.35 20.11
CA ILE A 94 -4.01 1.23 20.14
C ILE A 94 -2.60 1.75 20.47
N ASN A 95 -2.26 2.98 20.06
CA ASN A 95 -0.99 3.67 20.31
C ASN A 95 0.25 2.84 19.91
N PRO A 96 0.40 2.45 18.64
CA PRO A 96 1.53 1.65 18.17
C PRO A 96 2.77 2.51 17.92
N ASP A 97 3.96 1.86 17.91
CA ASP A 97 5.19 2.48 17.42
C ASP A 97 5.19 2.62 15.90
N TYR A 98 4.69 1.56 15.21
CA TYR A 98 4.61 1.48 13.75
C TYR A 98 3.24 1.05 13.29
N LEU A 99 2.70 1.77 12.30
CA LEU A 99 1.51 1.39 11.54
C LEU A 99 1.94 1.05 10.10
N ILE A 100 1.72 -0.21 9.70
CA ILE A 100 1.99 -0.67 8.33
C ILE A 100 0.65 -0.69 7.59
N VAL A 101 0.55 0.12 6.53
CA VAL A 101 -0.67 0.33 5.76
C VAL A 101 -0.59 -0.45 4.45
N ASP A 102 -1.44 -1.46 4.32
CA ASP A 102 -1.63 -2.21 3.07
C ASP A 102 -2.64 -1.48 2.19
N THR A 103 -2.20 -1.08 0.99
CA THR A 103 -3.03 -0.27 0.08
C THR A 103 -3.76 -1.13 -0.95
N PRO A 104 -4.85 -0.63 -1.57
CA PRO A 104 -5.60 -1.33 -2.58
C PRO A 104 -4.74 -1.98 -3.66
N GLY A 105 -5.17 -3.16 -4.12
CA GLY A 105 -4.47 -3.92 -5.14
C GLY A 105 -4.21 -3.13 -6.42
N GLN A 106 -5.20 -2.37 -6.84
CA GLN A 106 -5.11 -1.47 -8.01
C GLN A 106 -4.60 -0.10 -7.56
N ILE A 107 -3.36 0.22 -7.93
CA ILE A 107 -2.70 1.48 -7.54
C ILE A 107 -3.46 2.72 -8.03
N GLU A 108 -4.20 2.59 -9.13
CA GLU A 108 -5.03 3.63 -9.71
C GLU A 108 -6.15 4.07 -8.74
N LEU A 109 -6.73 3.14 -7.99
CA LEU A 109 -7.78 3.43 -7.03
C LEU A 109 -7.25 4.20 -5.81
N PHE A 110 -5.99 4.03 -5.47
CA PHE A 110 -5.36 4.70 -4.33
C PHE A 110 -4.64 5.99 -4.75
N ALA A 111 -3.59 5.89 -5.57
CA ALA A 111 -2.69 7.02 -5.81
C ALA A 111 -3.20 8.03 -6.86
N TYR A 112 -4.07 7.60 -7.80
CA TYR A 112 -4.54 8.47 -8.89
C TYR A 112 -5.92 9.08 -8.66
N ARG A 113 -6.67 8.63 -7.65
CA ARG A 113 -7.85 9.33 -7.15
C ARG A 113 -7.45 10.34 -6.07
N GLN A 114 -8.34 11.25 -5.73
CA GLN A 114 -8.07 12.25 -4.68
C GLN A 114 -8.10 11.64 -3.27
N SER A 115 -8.88 10.58 -3.07
CA SER A 115 -9.08 9.92 -1.78
C SER A 115 -7.78 9.40 -1.15
N GLY A 116 -6.91 8.75 -1.92
CA GLY A 116 -5.65 8.22 -1.39
C GLY A 116 -4.66 9.32 -0.96
N PRO A 117 -4.29 10.29 -1.84
CA PRO A 117 -3.48 11.43 -1.41
C PRO A 117 -4.10 12.21 -0.24
N PHE A 118 -5.42 12.38 -0.22
CA PHE A 118 -6.12 13.01 0.90
C PHE A 118 -5.92 12.23 2.20
N PHE A 119 -6.12 10.90 2.16
CA PHE A 119 -5.89 10.03 3.32
C PHE A 119 -4.45 10.14 3.81
N VAL A 120 -3.47 10.00 2.91
CA VAL A 120 -2.04 10.06 3.24
C VAL A 120 -1.65 11.38 3.88
N GLN A 121 -2.19 12.51 3.38
CA GLN A 121 -1.85 13.84 3.88
C GLN A 121 -2.48 14.14 5.23
N ASN A 122 -3.74 13.73 5.44
CA ASN A 122 -4.51 14.08 6.64
C ASN A 122 -4.42 13.05 7.77
N PHE A 123 -3.97 11.82 7.51
CA PHE A 123 -3.69 10.86 8.57
C PHE A 123 -2.48 11.34 9.39
N GLU A 124 -2.65 11.56 10.69
CA GLU A 124 -1.63 12.14 11.55
C GLU A 124 -0.58 11.12 11.99
N ALA A 125 0.69 11.45 11.88
CA ALA A 125 1.82 10.62 12.31
C ALA A 125 3.08 11.48 12.48
N GLU A 126 4.03 11.01 13.31
CA GLU A 126 5.34 11.64 13.48
C GLU A 126 6.17 11.61 12.19
N GLU A 127 6.16 10.45 11.56
CA GLU A 127 6.88 10.22 10.30
C GLU A 127 6.02 9.34 9.38
N LYS A 128 6.04 9.65 8.10
CA LYS A 128 5.36 8.86 7.05
C LYS A 128 6.32 8.55 5.91
N MET A 129 6.29 7.33 5.41
CA MET A 129 7.04 6.92 4.24
C MET A 129 6.22 5.96 3.36
N ASN A 130 6.65 5.81 2.13
CA ASN A 130 6.08 4.86 1.19
C ASN A 130 7.14 3.82 0.76
N LEU A 131 6.75 2.55 0.77
CA LEU A 131 7.47 1.46 0.12
C LEU A 131 6.76 1.16 -1.20
N PHE A 132 7.41 1.42 -2.31
CA PHE A 132 6.87 1.09 -3.63
C PHE A 132 7.46 -0.23 -4.12
N LEU A 133 6.59 -1.22 -4.37
CA LEU A 133 6.98 -2.57 -4.74
C LEU A 133 7.08 -2.72 -6.26
N PHE A 134 8.25 -3.14 -6.71
CA PHE A 134 8.53 -3.59 -8.07
C PHE A 134 8.44 -5.11 -8.10
N ASP A 135 7.50 -5.65 -8.85
CA ASP A 135 7.45 -7.09 -9.13
C ASP A 135 8.70 -7.50 -9.92
N GLY A 136 9.54 -8.35 -9.35
CA GLY A 136 10.77 -8.80 -9.98
C GLY A 136 10.56 -9.39 -11.37
N THR A 137 9.43 -10.07 -11.60
CA THR A 137 9.14 -10.64 -12.92
C THR A 137 8.91 -9.56 -13.98
N MET A 138 8.45 -8.38 -13.58
CA MET A 138 8.20 -7.24 -14.48
C MET A 138 9.46 -6.42 -14.76
N VAL A 139 10.45 -6.40 -13.86
CA VAL A 139 11.67 -5.58 -14.03
C VAL A 139 12.76 -6.26 -14.86
N SER A 140 12.48 -7.40 -15.45
CA SER A 140 13.46 -8.23 -16.19
C SER A 140 13.96 -7.59 -17.51
N THR A 141 13.35 -6.51 -17.97
CA THR A 141 13.79 -5.75 -19.15
C THR A 141 14.03 -4.29 -18.78
N PRO A 142 15.04 -3.62 -19.40
CA PRO A 142 15.33 -2.21 -19.11
C PRO A 142 14.13 -1.27 -19.31
N SER A 143 13.34 -1.49 -20.38
CA SER A 143 12.15 -0.67 -20.66
C SER A 143 11.08 -0.78 -19.58
N ASN A 144 10.81 -2.00 -19.09
CA ASN A 144 9.85 -2.22 -18.02
C ASN A 144 10.35 -1.64 -16.69
N PHE A 145 11.66 -1.79 -16.41
CA PHE A 145 12.27 -1.18 -15.23
C PHE A 145 12.08 0.34 -15.23
N VAL A 146 12.40 1.01 -16.34
CA VAL A 146 12.21 2.47 -16.48
C VAL A 146 10.73 2.84 -16.33
N SER A 147 9.81 2.08 -16.93
CA SER A 147 8.37 2.33 -16.79
C SER A 147 7.89 2.27 -15.33
N LEU A 148 8.37 1.28 -14.57
CA LEU A 148 8.05 1.18 -13.14
C LEU A 148 8.71 2.28 -12.31
N MET A 149 9.92 2.72 -12.65
CA MET A 149 10.57 3.88 -12.03
C MET A 149 9.78 5.17 -12.24
N LEU A 150 9.26 5.39 -13.46
CA LEU A 150 8.40 6.54 -13.76
C LEU A 150 7.08 6.46 -12.98
N LEU A 151 6.47 5.27 -12.89
CA LEU A 151 5.27 5.04 -12.09
C LEU A 151 5.53 5.32 -10.61
N SER A 152 6.61 4.80 -10.04
CA SER A 152 7.00 5.06 -8.65
C SER A 152 7.22 6.56 -8.41
N THR A 153 7.90 7.24 -9.32
CA THR A 153 8.12 8.69 -9.24
C THR A 153 6.80 9.45 -9.28
N SER A 154 5.87 9.08 -10.16
CA SER A 154 4.55 9.68 -10.23
C SER A 154 3.78 9.52 -8.91
N ILE A 155 3.83 8.33 -8.31
CA ILE A 155 3.18 8.04 -7.02
C ILE A 155 3.82 8.82 -5.89
N ARG A 156 5.15 8.88 -5.84
CA ARG A 156 5.89 9.69 -4.87
C ARG A 156 5.44 11.15 -4.90
N LEU A 157 5.30 11.73 -6.10
CA LEU A 157 4.85 13.12 -6.28
C LEU A 157 3.40 13.32 -5.84
N ARG A 158 2.52 12.35 -6.12
CA ARG A 158 1.10 12.42 -5.76
C ARG A 158 0.85 12.27 -4.27
N LEU A 159 1.54 11.32 -3.63
CA LEU A 159 1.39 11.08 -2.20
C LEU A 159 2.19 12.09 -1.35
N GLY A 160 3.22 12.73 -1.93
CA GLY A 160 4.08 13.68 -1.22
C GLY A 160 4.94 13.03 -0.13
N LEU A 161 5.23 11.71 -0.25
CA LEU A 161 5.98 10.95 0.75
C LEU A 161 7.39 10.60 0.27
N PRO A 162 8.38 10.55 1.19
CA PRO A 162 9.63 9.85 0.94
C PRO A 162 9.32 8.41 0.50
N THR A 163 9.89 7.97 -0.62
CA THR A 163 9.60 6.66 -1.20
C THR A 163 10.86 5.85 -1.35
N VAL A 164 10.82 4.60 -0.88
CA VAL A 164 11.85 3.58 -1.10
C VAL A 164 11.29 2.55 -2.06
N ASN A 165 12.03 2.26 -3.14
CA ASN A 165 11.67 1.23 -4.09
C ASN A 165 12.19 -0.13 -3.62
N VAL A 166 11.32 -1.14 -3.63
CA VAL A 166 11.61 -2.49 -3.17
C VAL A 166 11.33 -3.48 -4.29
N ILE A 167 12.32 -4.28 -4.68
CA ILE A 167 12.13 -5.37 -5.64
C ILE A 167 11.65 -6.60 -4.89
N THR A 168 10.49 -7.11 -5.26
CA THR A 168 9.91 -8.35 -4.71
C THR A 168 10.12 -9.53 -5.66
N LYS A 169 9.82 -10.76 -5.21
CA LYS A 169 9.93 -11.98 -6.01
C LYS A 169 11.32 -12.17 -6.64
N THR A 170 12.36 -11.80 -5.90
CA THR A 170 13.75 -11.89 -6.38
C THR A 170 14.21 -13.34 -6.60
N ASP A 171 13.55 -14.29 -5.95
CA ASP A 171 13.69 -15.72 -6.16
C ASP A 171 13.39 -16.15 -7.61
N LEU A 172 12.49 -15.45 -8.29
CA LEU A 172 12.10 -15.73 -9.68
C LEU A 172 13.03 -15.08 -10.72
N ILE A 173 13.94 -14.22 -10.30
CA ILE A 173 14.85 -13.48 -11.20
C ILE A 173 16.33 -13.58 -10.81
N GLN A 174 16.71 -14.59 -10.05
CA GLN A 174 18.08 -14.73 -9.49
C GLN A 174 19.18 -14.50 -10.52
N GLU A 175 19.06 -15.10 -11.72
CA GLU A 175 20.05 -14.96 -12.80
C GLU A 175 20.15 -13.52 -13.37
N LYS A 176 19.11 -12.70 -13.22
CA LYS A 176 19.01 -11.32 -13.73
C LYS A 176 19.11 -10.26 -12.66
N LEU A 177 19.17 -10.66 -11.39
CA LEU A 177 19.10 -9.75 -10.26
C LEU A 177 20.22 -8.70 -10.28
N GLU A 178 21.45 -9.13 -10.54
CA GLU A 178 22.61 -8.22 -10.64
C GLU A 178 22.44 -7.20 -11.78
N GLN A 179 21.91 -7.64 -12.93
CA GLN A 179 21.62 -6.77 -14.04
C GLN A 179 20.55 -5.72 -13.69
N VAL A 180 19.48 -6.14 -13.01
CA VAL A 180 18.41 -5.24 -12.56
C VAL A 180 18.94 -4.23 -11.54
N LEU A 181 19.75 -4.69 -10.58
CA LEU A 181 20.38 -3.81 -9.59
C LEU A 181 21.35 -2.81 -10.24
N SER A 182 22.09 -3.22 -11.26
CA SER A 182 22.97 -2.31 -12.01
C SER A 182 22.20 -1.19 -12.73
N LEU A 183 20.99 -1.48 -13.22
CA LEU A 183 20.11 -0.45 -13.80
C LEU A 183 19.68 0.59 -12.75
N SER A 184 19.48 0.18 -11.51
CA SER A 184 19.10 1.11 -10.43
C SER A 184 20.26 2.00 -9.97
N LEU A 185 21.49 1.55 -10.08
CA LEU A 185 22.69 2.28 -9.66
C LEU A 185 23.14 3.36 -10.69
N ILE A 186 22.69 3.25 -11.93
CA ILE A 186 23.02 4.23 -12.99
C ILE A 186 22.26 5.56 -12.81
N HIS A 187 21.28 5.62 -11.92
CA HIS A 187 20.36 6.76 -11.75
C HIS A 187 20.46 7.45 -10.39
N ILE A 188 21.55 7.22 -9.64
CA ILE A 188 21.85 7.95 -8.38
C ILE A 188 22.80 9.09 -8.66
#